data_638e23570f8df2c27b971b4f33af4046
#
_entry.id   638e23570f8df2c27b971b4f33af4046
#
_cell.length_a   1.000
_cell.length_b   1.000
_cell.length_c   1.000
_cell.angle_alpha   90.00
_cell.angle_beta   90.00
_cell.angle_gamma   90.00
#
_symmetry.space_group_name_H-M   'P 1'
#
loop_
_entity.id
_entity.type
_entity.pdbx_description
1 polymer ?
#
loop_
_entity_poly.entity_id
_entity_poly.type
_entity_poly.pdbx_seq_one_letter_code
_entity_poly.pdbx_strand_id
1 'polypeptide(L)'
;LDVLILCQGTVVYRRGEFEREGWDRVMAVNLDSLMHISRKFRAQLSQASGSIVIVSSISGLKANIGNPAYAASKAGAISLTKTLGQAFAADGIRVNGLAPGLVDTKLTKVTTQNAERLQGALAQIPQRRMGTPEDMAGAAIFLASPLASYVTGHTLIVDGGLSL
;
A
#
# COMPACT_ATOMS: atom_id res chain seq x y z
N LEU A 1 -16.88 14.00 2.65
CA LEU A 1 -15.61 13.31 2.93
C LEU A 1 -14.58 13.74 1.91
N ASP A 2 -13.52 14.39 2.36
CA ASP A 2 -12.50 15.00 1.51
C ASP A 2 -11.36 14.01 1.19
N VAL A 3 -10.97 13.19 2.17
CA VAL A 3 -9.85 12.25 2.05
C VAL A 3 -10.21 10.89 2.64
N LEU A 4 -9.89 9.84 1.90
CA LEU A 4 -10.00 8.46 2.35
C LEU A 4 -8.63 7.78 2.19
N ILE A 5 -8.00 7.39 3.31
CA ILE A 5 -6.73 6.68 3.28
C ILE A 5 -6.96 5.22 3.71
N LEU A 6 -6.68 4.27 2.81
CA LEU A 6 -6.87 2.85 3.01
C LEU A 6 -5.54 2.20 3.38
N CYS A 7 -5.25 2.11 4.69
CA CYS A 7 -4.01 1.60 5.26
C CYS A 7 -4.12 0.18 5.81
N GLN A 8 -5.29 -0.45 5.74
CA GLN A 8 -5.46 -1.79 6.28
C GLN A 8 -4.60 -2.82 5.56
N GLY A 9 -4.07 -3.76 6.32
CA GLY A 9 -3.28 -4.84 5.77
C GLY A 9 -2.92 -5.88 6.82
N THR A 10 -2.81 -7.12 6.38
CA THR A 10 -2.38 -8.26 7.19
C THR A 10 -1.46 -9.16 6.40
N VAL A 11 -0.72 -9.99 7.10
CA VAL A 11 0.16 -11.03 6.59
C VAL A 11 0.01 -12.27 7.46
N VAL A 12 0.06 -13.45 6.87
CA VAL A 12 0.07 -14.73 7.61
C VAL A 12 1.45 -15.35 7.49
N TYR A 13 2.21 -15.35 8.60
CA TYR A 13 3.58 -15.84 8.64
C TYR A 13 3.69 -17.37 8.58
N ARG A 14 4.92 -17.89 8.62
CA ARG A 14 5.25 -19.33 8.66
C ARG A 14 4.64 -20.12 7.50
N ARG A 15 4.65 -19.52 6.31
CA ARG A 15 4.07 -20.10 5.09
C ARG A 15 2.55 -20.37 5.14
N GLY A 16 1.84 -19.81 6.13
CA GLY A 16 0.39 -19.99 6.24
C GLY A 16 -0.41 -19.40 5.06
N GLU A 17 0.19 -18.51 4.25
CA GLU A 17 -0.44 -17.98 3.03
C GLU A 17 -0.44 -18.96 1.84
N PHE A 18 0.27 -20.08 1.94
CA PHE A 18 0.18 -21.19 0.97
C PHE A 18 -1.04 -22.07 1.22
N GLU A 19 -1.65 -21.96 2.43
CA GLU A 19 -2.88 -22.62 2.78
C GLU A 19 -4.10 -21.76 2.42
N ARG A 20 -5.21 -22.41 2.08
CA ARG A 20 -6.44 -21.74 1.63
C ARG A 20 -6.94 -20.69 2.63
N GLU A 21 -6.96 -21.02 3.92
CA GLU A 21 -7.44 -20.11 4.96
C GLU A 21 -6.58 -18.85 5.08
N GLY A 22 -5.25 -19.01 5.05
CA GLY A 22 -4.31 -17.88 5.11
C GLY A 22 -4.40 -17.00 3.87
N TRP A 23 -4.51 -17.62 2.70
CA TRP A 23 -4.72 -16.92 1.43
C TRP A 23 -6.00 -16.08 1.47
N ASP A 24 -7.14 -16.70 1.74
CA ASP A 24 -8.45 -16.03 1.74
C ASP A 24 -8.49 -14.88 2.76
N ARG A 25 -7.93 -15.08 3.95
CA ARG A 25 -7.84 -14.03 4.97
C ARG A 25 -7.04 -12.81 4.47
N VAL A 26 -5.89 -13.04 3.86
CA VAL A 26 -5.05 -11.94 3.35
C VAL A 26 -5.74 -11.21 2.20
N MET A 27 -6.33 -11.94 1.25
CA MET A 27 -7.05 -11.35 0.12
C MET A 27 -8.23 -10.50 0.58
N ALA A 28 -9.05 -11.02 1.49
CA ALA A 28 -10.21 -10.30 2.02
C ALA A 28 -9.82 -8.97 2.69
N VAL A 29 -8.76 -8.97 3.50
CA VAL A 29 -8.31 -7.76 4.21
C VAL A 29 -7.56 -6.81 3.30
N ASN A 30 -6.63 -7.31 2.47
CA ASN A 30 -5.69 -6.45 1.75
C ASN A 30 -6.21 -5.98 0.38
N LEU A 31 -7.18 -6.67 -0.21
CA LEU A 31 -7.68 -6.34 -1.55
C LEU A 31 -9.19 -6.12 -1.58
N ASP A 32 -10.01 -7.09 -1.16
CA ASP A 32 -11.46 -6.99 -1.29
C ASP A 32 -12.00 -5.79 -0.52
N SER A 33 -11.48 -5.55 0.69
CA SER A 33 -11.85 -4.41 1.51
C SER A 33 -11.62 -3.06 0.81
N LEU A 34 -10.55 -2.94 0.00
CA LEU A 34 -10.23 -1.70 -0.71
C LEU A 34 -11.35 -1.33 -1.68
N MET A 35 -11.81 -2.30 -2.47
CA MET A 35 -12.91 -2.08 -3.41
C MET A 35 -14.22 -1.77 -2.68
N HIS A 36 -14.54 -2.53 -1.64
CA HIS A 36 -15.79 -2.33 -0.88
C HIS A 36 -15.87 -0.97 -0.21
N ILE A 37 -14.78 -0.53 0.44
CA ILE A 37 -14.74 0.76 1.13
C ILE A 37 -14.73 1.91 0.12
N SER A 38 -13.93 1.83 -0.95
CA SER A 38 -13.91 2.85 -2.00
C SER A 38 -15.30 3.07 -2.61
N ARG A 39 -16.02 1.98 -2.93
CA ARG A 39 -17.39 2.05 -3.43
C ARG A 39 -18.35 2.66 -2.42
N LYS A 40 -18.23 2.28 -1.14
CA LYS A 40 -19.12 2.76 -0.07
C LYS A 40 -19.04 4.27 0.10
N PHE A 41 -17.87 4.85 0.00
CA PHE A 41 -17.65 6.29 0.24
C PHE A 41 -17.61 7.13 -1.04
N ARG A 42 -17.82 6.52 -2.23
CA ARG A 42 -17.75 7.23 -3.51
C ARG A 42 -18.64 8.48 -3.59
N ALA A 43 -19.89 8.39 -3.13
CA ALA A 43 -20.82 9.52 -3.20
C ALA A 43 -20.35 10.71 -2.32
N GLN A 44 -19.87 10.45 -1.10
CA GLN A 44 -19.36 11.49 -0.21
C GLN A 44 -18.06 12.11 -0.74
N LEU A 45 -17.18 11.31 -1.34
CA LEU A 45 -15.95 11.78 -1.98
C LEU A 45 -16.26 12.64 -3.21
N SER A 46 -17.22 12.22 -4.04
CA SER A 46 -17.64 12.99 -5.23
C SER A 46 -18.15 14.39 -4.85
N GLN A 47 -18.99 14.49 -3.81
CA GLN A 47 -19.48 15.78 -3.30
C GLN A 47 -18.38 16.76 -2.89
N ALA A 48 -17.24 16.24 -2.47
CA ALA A 48 -16.10 17.04 -2.01
C ALA A 48 -14.98 17.18 -3.05
N SER A 49 -15.12 16.60 -4.26
CA SER A 49 -14.02 16.41 -5.22
C SER A 49 -12.78 15.80 -4.52
N GLY A 50 -13.03 14.76 -3.75
CA GLY A 50 -12.11 14.21 -2.77
C GLY A 50 -10.99 13.35 -3.34
N SER A 51 -10.22 12.74 -2.44
CA SER A 51 -9.06 11.92 -2.77
C SER A 51 -9.06 10.60 -2.02
N ILE A 52 -8.69 9.51 -2.71
CA ILE A 52 -8.42 8.19 -2.11
C ILE A 52 -6.92 7.91 -2.21
N VAL A 53 -6.31 7.48 -1.10
CA VAL A 53 -4.94 6.96 -1.07
C VAL A 53 -4.96 5.49 -0.63
N ILE A 54 -4.50 4.59 -1.50
CA ILE A 54 -4.45 3.15 -1.25
C ILE A 54 -3.01 2.75 -0.87
N VAL A 55 -2.81 2.20 0.31
CA VAL A 55 -1.48 1.73 0.74
C VAL A 55 -1.24 0.31 0.24
N SER A 56 -0.40 0.20 -0.80
CA SER A 56 0.09 -1.06 -1.35
C SER A 56 1.42 -1.49 -0.69
N SER A 57 2.40 -1.94 -1.44
CA SER A 57 3.75 -2.29 -1.01
C SER A 57 4.63 -2.52 -2.23
N ILE A 58 5.96 -2.39 -2.09
CA ILE A 58 6.92 -2.88 -3.09
C ILE A 58 6.81 -4.40 -3.29
N SER A 59 6.25 -5.15 -2.33
CA SER A 59 5.93 -6.58 -2.51
C SER A 59 4.87 -6.84 -3.61
N GLY A 60 4.14 -5.82 -4.04
CA GLY A 60 3.27 -5.89 -5.22
C GLY A 60 4.01 -5.66 -6.54
N LEU A 61 5.28 -5.26 -6.50
CA LEU A 61 6.12 -4.97 -7.66
C LEU A 61 7.22 -6.01 -7.86
N LYS A 62 7.65 -6.66 -6.79
CA LYS A 62 8.71 -7.68 -6.81
C LYS A 62 8.30 -8.91 -6.02
N ALA A 63 9.00 -10.04 -6.28
CA ALA A 63 8.71 -11.31 -5.61
C ALA A 63 8.87 -11.19 -4.08
N ASN A 64 7.94 -11.83 -3.37
CA ASN A 64 7.98 -12.02 -1.93
C ASN A 64 7.81 -13.52 -1.62
N ILE A 65 8.94 -14.22 -1.46
CA ILE A 65 9.02 -15.67 -1.42
C ILE A 65 8.18 -16.28 -0.28
N GLY A 66 8.06 -15.58 0.83
CA GLY A 66 7.39 -16.10 2.04
C GLY A 66 5.89 -15.84 2.11
N ASN A 67 5.38 -14.90 1.32
CA ASN A 67 4.05 -14.34 1.49
C ASN A 67 3.34 -14.12 0.14
N PRO A 68 2.91 -15.19 -0.55
CA PRO A 68 2.33 -15.11 -1.90
C PRO A 68 1.00 -14.36 -1.93
N ALA A 69 0.12 -14.57 -0.95
CA ALA A 69 -1.16 -13.87 -0.88
C ALA A 69 -0.96 -12.37 -0.61
N TYR A 70 -0.01 -12.02 0.27
CA TYR A 70 0.36 -10.63 0.50
C TYR A 70 0.86 -9.97 -0.79
N ALA A 71 1.81 -10.60 -1.48
CA ALA A 71 2.34 -10.08 -2.75
C ALA A 71 1.23 -9.89 -3.80
N ALA A 72 0.41 -10.93 -4.01
CA ALA A 72 -0.71 -10.88 -4.94
C ALA A 72 -1.73 -9.80 -4.59
N SER A 73 -2.09 -9.67 -3.30
CA SER A 73 -3.02 -8.64 -2.83
C SER A 73 -2.48 -7.22 -3.02
N LYS A 74 -1.17 -7.02 -2.80
CA LYS A 74 -0.54 -5.70 -3.00
C LYS A 74 -0.33 -5.35 -4.47
N ALA A 75 -0.09 -6.34 -5.34
CA ALA A 75 -0.14 -6.16 -6.79
C ALA A 75 -1.56 -5.82 -7.27
N GLY A 76 -2.56 -6.52 -6.74
CA GLY A 76 -3.98 -6.20 -6.96
C GLY A 76 -4.35 -4.79 -6.53
N ALA A 77 -3.84 -4.31 -5.39
CA ALA A 77 -4.04 -2.95 -4.91
C ALA A 77 -3.46 -1.88 -5.85
N ILE A 78 -2.28 -2.15 -6.46
CA ILE A 78 -1.67 -1.28 -7.47
C ILE A 78 -2.54 -1.22 -8.74
N SER A 79 -3.02 -2.36 -9.21
CA SER A 79 -3.93 -2.44 -10.35
C SER A 79 -5.27 -1.76 -10.07
N LEU A 80 -5.84 -1.98 -8.88
CA LEU A 80 -7.08 -1.36 -8.43
C LEU A 80 -6.95 0.17 -8.36
N THR A 81 -5.82 0.69 -7.89
CA THR A 81 -5.53 2.13 -7.88
C THR A 81 -5.64 2.75 -9.28
N LYS A 82 -5.07 2.12 -10.29
CA LYS A 82 -5.16 2.59 -11.69
C LYS A 82 -6.60 2.56 -12.19
N THR A 83 -7.28 1.44 -11.95
CA THR A 83 -8.66 1.23 -12.42
C THR A 83 -9.63 2.22 -11.76
N LEU A 84 -9.54 2.40 -10.45
CA LEU A 84 -10.39 3.35 -9.73
C LEU A 84 -10.03 4.80 -10.06
N GLY A 85 -8.75 5.11 -10.30
CA GLY A 85 -8.30 6.43 -10.75
C GLY A 85 -8.97 6.84 -12.05
N GLN A 86 -9.07 5.93 -13.00
CA GLN A 86 -9.79 6.15 -14.26
C GLN A 86 -11.30 6.17 -14.06
N ALA A 87 -11.84 5.21 -13.32
CA ALA A 87 -13.30 5.04 -13.17
C ALA A 87 -13.97 6.17 -12.38
N PHE A 88 -13.27 6.78 -11.40
CA PHE A 88 -13.82 7.82 -10.53
C PHE A 88 -13.42 9.25 -10.97
N ALA A 89 -12.63 9.38 -12.01
CA ALA A 89 -12.19 10.69 -12.52
C ALA A 89 -13.37 11.58 -12.94
N ALA A 90 -14.38 11.01 -13.58
CA ALA A 90 -15.62 11.75 -13.96
C ALA A 90 -16.43 12.24 -12.75
N ASP A 91 -16.24 11.64 -11.57
CA ASP A 91 -16.86 12.08 -10.31
C ASP A 91 -16.02 13.17 -9.59
N GLY A 92 -14.91 13.60 -10.20
CA GLY A 92 -13.98 14.55 -9.57
C GLY A 92 -13.09 13.93 -8.50
N ILE A 93 -13.08 12.60 -8.33
CA ILE A 93 -12.30 11.91 -7.30
C ILE A 93 -10.94 11.49 -7.86
N ARG A 94 -9.86 11.83 -7.17
CA ARG A 94 -8.52 11.31 -7.47
C ARG A 94 -8.27 10.03 -6.65
N VAL A 95 -7.68 9.03 -7.28
CA VAL A 95 -7.30 7.77 -6.58
C VAL A 95 -5.84 7.49 -6.87
N ASN A 96 -5.01 7.47 -5.82
CA ASN A 96 -3.59 7.20 -5.93
C ASN A 96 -3.15 6.12 -4.95
N GLY A 97 -2.01 5.53 -5.21
CA GLY A 97 -1.39 4.50 -4.39
C GLY A 97 -0.11 4.99 -3.72
N LEU A 98 0.19 4.40 -2.57
CA LEU A 98 1.47 4.52 -1.89
C LEU A 98 2.05 3.10 -1.76
N ALA A 99 3.28 2.88 -2.24
CA ALA A 99 3.97 1.60 -2.13
C ALA A 99 5.20 1.72 -1.21
N PRO A 100 5.04 1.48 0.10
CA PRO A 100 6.14 1.48 1.03
C PRO A 100 7.16 0.36 0.76
N GLY A 101 8.43 0.65 1.08
CA GLY A 101 9.46 -0.35 1.27
C GLY A 101 9.41 -0.98 2.66
N LEU A 102 10.60 -1.21 3.25
CA LEU A 102 10.72 -1.72 4.61
C LEU A 102 10.58 -0.56 5.61
N VAL A 103 9.44 -0.51 6.31
CA VAL A 103 9.10 0.53 7.30
C VAL A 103 9.07 -0.09 8.69
N ASP A 104 9.58 0.61 9.71
CA ASP A 104 9.54 0.13 11.10
C ASP A 104 8.11 0.23 11.66
N THR A 105 7.45 -0.90 11.74
CA THR A 105 6.06 -1.05 12.20
C THR A 105 5.87 -2.38 12.91
N LYS A 106 4.67 -2.61 13.46
CA LYS A 106 4.32 -3.91 14.05
C LYS A 106 4.47 -5.07 13.05
N LEU A 107 4.20 -4.82 11.77
CA LEU A 107 4.27 -5.84 10.71
C LEU A 107 5.70 -6.28 10.40
N THR A 108 6.70 -5.45 10.64
CA THR A 108 8.11 -5.72 10.32
C THR A 108 8.95 -6.17 11.52
N LYS A 109 8.32 -6.37 12.70
CA LYS A 109 9.02 -6.80 13.92
C LYS A 109 9.80 -8.11 13.76
N VAL A 110 9.32 -9.01 12.91
CA VAL A 110 10.05 -10.25 12.57
C VAL A 110 11.44 -9.99 11.97
N THR A 111 11.63 -8.84 11.34
CA THR A 111 12.92 -8.38 10.81
C THR A 111 13.69 -7.59 11.85
N THR A 112 13.04 -6.60 12.51
CA THR A 112 13.72 -5.68 13.44
C THR A 112 14.18 -6.35 14.75
N GLN A 113 13.52 -7.43 15.16
CA GLN A 113 13.91 -8.21 16.35
C GLN A 113 15.05 -9.21 16.11
N ASN A 114 15.55 -9.32 14.88
CA ASN A 114 16.70 -10.16 14.53
C ASN A 114 17.79 -9.29 13.90
N ALA A 115 18.92 -9.14 14.59
CA ALA A 115 20.00 -8.24 14.17
C ALA A 115 20.60 -8.60 12.79
N GLU A 116 20.78 -9.89 12.50
CA GLU A 116 21.32 -10.36 11.23
C GLU A 116 20.35 -10.05 10.07
N ARG A 117 19.06 -10.34 10.26
CA ARG A 117 18.01 -10.01 9.27
C ARG A 117 17.92 -8.51 9.02
N LEU A 118 18.00 -7.72 10.09
CA LEU A 118 17.97 -6.26 9.98
C LEU A 118 19.18 -5.75 9.19
N GLN A 119 20.40 -6.19 9.53
CA GLN A 119 21.59 -5.81 8.79
C GLN A 119 21.51 -6.22 7.32
N GLY A 120 21.07 -7.45 7.03
CA GLY A 120 20.88 -7.93 5.65
C GLY A 120 19.86 -7.08 4.88
N ALA A 121 18.77 -6.68 5.52
CA ALA A 121 17.76 -5.81 4.91
C ALA A 121 18.32 -4.39 4.67
N LEU A 122 19.00 -3.80 5.64
CA LEU A 122 19.61 -2.47 5.52
C LEU A 122 20.70 -2.43 4.43
N ALA A 123 21.43 -3.52 4.24
CA ALA A 123 22.42 -3.62 3.17
C ALA A 123 21.81 -3.51 1.76
N GLN A 124 20.55 -3.91 1.59
CA GLN A 124 19.83 -3.83 0.32
C GLN A 124 19.18 -2.46 0.07
N ILE A 125 18.97 -1.65 1.10
CA ILE A 125 18.35 -0.33 0.97
C ILE A 125 19.46 0.70 0.66
N PRO A 126 19.43 1.41 -0.48
CA PRO A 126 20.41 2.44 -0.80
C PRO A 126 20.56 3.52 0.26
N GLN A 127 19.46 3.95 0.88
CA GLN A 127 19.50 4.92 2.00
C GLN A 127 20.00 4.35 3.33
N ARG A 128 20.31 3.03 3.40
CA ARG A 128 20.89 2.37 4.59
C ARG A 128 20.09 2.52 5.87
N ARG A 129 18.82 2.81 5.78
CA ARG A 129 17.89 2.88 6.90
C ARG A 129 16.54 2.29 6.53
N MET A 130 15.78 1.87 7.54
CA MET A 130 14.36 1.63 7.36
C MET A 130 13.61 2.95 7.18
N GLY A 131 12.48 2.91 6.49
CA GLY A 131 11.52 4.00 6.53
C GLY A 131 10.85 4.10 7.90
N THR A 132 10.31 5.26 8.21
CA THR A 132 9.47 5.50 9.38
C THR A 132 8.01 5.73 8.95
N PRO A 133 7.04 5.63 9.86
CA PRO A 133 5.66 6.04 9.56
C PRO A 133 5.57 7.49 9.05
N GLU A 134 6.43 8.38 9.53
CA GLU A 134 6.48 9.80 9.13
C GLU A 134 6.96 9.95 7.68
N ASP A 135 7.91 9.14 7.21
CA ASP A 135 8.31 9.11 5.81
C ASP A 135 7.11 8.78 4.90
N MET A 136 6.24 7.86 5.35
CA MET A 136 5.02 7.48 4.63
C MET A 136 3.94 8.56 4.70
N ALA A 137 3.79 9.21 5.86
CA ALA A 137 2.80 10.26 6.08
C ALA A 137 3.02 11.46 5.15
N GLY A 138 4.27 11.88 4.93
CA GLY A 138 4.60 12.96 3.98
C GLY A 138 4.11 12.67 2.57
N ALA A 139 4.35 11.46 2.06
CA ALA A 139 3.88 11.03 0.76
C ALA A 139 2.35 10.92 0.69
N ALA A 140 1.71 10.40 1.74
CA ALA A 140 0.25 10.30 1.83
C ALA A 140 -0.40 11.70 1.82
N ILE A 141 0.15 12.66 2.59
CA ILE A 141 -0.31 14.05 2.60
C ILE A 141 -0.19 14.68 1.22
N PHE A 142 0.94 14.51 0.52
CA PHE A 142 1.10 14.98 -0.85
C PHE A 142 0.00 14.44 -1.76
N LEU A 143 -0.19 13.12 -1.80
CA LEU A 143 -1.19 12.48 -2.67
C LEU A 143 -2.64 12.87 -2.33
N ALA A 144 -2.93 13.11 -1.06
CA ALA A 144 -4.25 13.53 -0.58
C ALA A 144 -4.55 15.01 -0.84
N SER A 145 -3.51 15.85 -0.91
CA SER A 145 -3.63 17.32 -0.97
C SER A 145 -3.84 17.85 -2.41
N PRO A 146 -4.20 19.14 -2.56
CA PRO A 146 -4.27 19.81 -3.85
C PRO A 146 -2.94 19.88 -4.61
N LEU A 147 -1.79 19.67 -3.95
CA LEU A 147 -0.48 19.57 -4.60
C LEU A 147 -0.41 18.42 -5.63
N ALA A 148 -1.24 17.38 -5.45
CA ALA A 148 -1.40 16.27 -6.37
C ALA A 148 -2.65 16.40 -7.27
N SER A 149 -3.11 17.62 -7.57
CA SER A 149 -4.38 17.85 -8.31
C SER A 149 -4.39 17.23 -9.71
N TYR A 150 -3.24 17.07 -10.35
CA TYR A 150 -3.11 16.44 -11.67
C TYR A 150 -2.54 15.01 -11.60
N VAL A 151 -2.55 14.38 -10.40
CA VAL A 151 -2.08 13.02 -10.19
C VAL A 151 -3.28 12.13 -9.86
N THR A 152 -3.56 11.15 -10.72
CA THR A 152 -4.56 10.11 -10.47
C THR A 152 -4.13 8.78 -11.11
N GLY A 153 -4.48 7.66 -10.50
CA GLY A 153 -4.12 6.31 -10.95
C GLY A 153 -2.64 5.95 -10.76
N HIS A 154 -1.84 6.81 -10.12
CA HIS A 154 -0.41 6.60 -9.90
C HIS A 154 -0.14 5.91 -8.55
N THR A 155 0.87 5.05 -8.49
CA THR A 155 1.38 4.49 -7.24
C THR A 155 2.79 5.00 -6.99
N LEU A 156 2.93 5.84 -5.96
CA LEU A 156 4.20 6.41 -5.54
C LEU A 156 4.97 5.40 -4.69
N ILE A 157 6.18 5.07 -5.10
CA ILE A 157 7.09 4.19 -4.36
C ILE A 157 7.84 5.03 -3.33
N VAL A 158 7.85 4.58 -2.06
CA VAL A 158 8.56 5.23 -0.95
C VAL A 158 9.31 4.15 -0.17
N ASP A 159 10.52 3.83 -0.61
CA ASP A 159 11.23 2.62 -0.19
C ASP A 159 12.74 2.80 0.06
N GLY A 160 13.23 4.04 0.05
CA GLY A 160 14.67 4.33 0.22
C GLY A 160 15.55 3.77 -0.91
N GLY A 161 14.95 3.45 -2.07
CA GLY A 161 15.62 2.89 -3.24
C GLY A 161 15.67 1.35 -3.27
N LEU A 162 14.97 0.65 -2.36
CA LEU A 162 15.02 -0.82 -2.25
C LEU A 162 14.51 -1.55 -3.52
N SER A 163 13.74 -0.90 -4.37
CA SER A 163 13.20 -1.48 -5.61
C SER A 163 13.96 -1.11 -6.88
N LEU A 164 15.08 -0.38 -6.76
CA LEU A 164 15.94 -0.02 -7.89
C LEU A 164 16.74 -1.21 -8.42
#